data_0835b066c0b2dfddc39cc092c2b1576e
#
_entry.id   0835b066c0b2dfddc39cc092c2b1576e
#
_cell.length_a   1.000
_cell.length_b   1.000
_cell.length_c   1.000
_cell.angle_alpha   90.00
_cell.angle_beta   90.00
_cell.angle_gamma   90.00
#
_symmetry.space_group_name_H-M   'P 1'
#
loop_
_entity.id
_entity.type
_entity.pdbx_description
1 polymer ?
#
loop_
_entity_poly.entity_id
_entity_poly.type
_entity_poly.pdbx_seq_one_letter_code
_entity_poly.pdbx_strand_id
1 'polypeptide(L)'
;MAQNGSIGEISNLPRNFAHNSTAPHASRAKPAQSRIKTHQVSSTFYEESKMSVELFNRYRKYLCVCEDIDLSLDISRMKFDDNFFASMSAQFSRAFDEMAKLEAGAIANPDENRRVGHYWLRNPSIAPDAEIRREIEEVRENVKKFAKRVHTGDLRAPNGEKYTDLLVIGIGGSALGPQWIASALSTQNDAMRVHFLDNTDPEGIEQTLTAIQHLETLLVVVISKSGSTPETRNGMLSTDAFLRSHGLDLAQRAVAITGKGSKLDVMATQENWVARFPMWDWVGGRTSELSAVGLLPAALQGIDIDALCQGAALCDAHTNARDIAKNPAMLMAAMWFYATDGKGRRDLVMLPYKDKLLLFSRYLQQLIMESLGKALDLDGNRVNQGLTVYGNKGSTDQHAYVQQLRDGIDNFFVTFIDVLEYGAPAIEVDDRVTPGDYLHGFLHGTRQALAESARESMTITVRRIDARTIGALIALFERTVGYYASFIHINAYHQPGVEAGKKAASKILAIQTRILDALSTTPATAHQIATTTDLLDDEETVTRILTYLAANARINASSNNPYDFDRTFSRI
;
A
#
# COMPACT_ATOMS: atom_id res chain seq x y z
N MET A 1 -54.11 15.61 8.36
CA MET A 1 -54.48 16.69 7.41
C MET A 1 -53.45 16.65 6.29
N ALA A 2 -53.93 16.29 5.12
CA ALA A 2 -53.16 16.14 3.89
C ALA A 2 -52.87 17.48 3.25
N GLN A 3 -51.73 17.63 2.58
CA GLN A 3 -51.63 18.39 1.34
C GLN A 3 -50.52 17.87 0.44
N ASN A 4 -50.98 17.44 -0.72
CA ASN A 4 -50.19 17.03 -1.90
C ASN A 4 -49.53 18.25 -2.53
N GLY A 5 -48.30 18.08 -3.05
CA GLY A 5 -47.60 19.00 -3.94
C GLY A 5 -47.02 18.23 -5.13
N SER A 6 -47.61 18.49 -6.29
CA SER A 6 -47.46 17.78 -7.57
C SER A 6 -46.10 17.94 -8.25
N ILE A 7 -45.72 16.87 -8.96
CA ILE A 7 -44.63 16.80 -9.92
C ILE A 7 -44.99 17.59 -11.17
N GLY A 8 -44.15 18.55 -11.55
CA GLY A 8 -44.25 19.32 -12.81
C GLY A 8 -43.38 18.69 -13.91
N GLU A 9 -44.02 18.21 -14.96
CA GLU A 9 -43.44 17.86 -16.24
C GLU A 9 -42.73 19.05 -16.90
N ILE A 10 -41.52 18.85 -17.40
CA ILE A 10 -40.89 19.74 -18.38
C ILE A 10 -40.75 18.98 -19.69
N SER A 11 -41.77 19.16 -20.55
CA SER A 11 -41.70 18.88 -21.98
C SER A 11 -41.36 20.18 -22.71
N ASN A 12 -40.64 20.04 -23.84
CA ASN A 12 -40.44 21.00 -24.95
C ASN A 12 -39.07 21.68 -25.06
N LEU A 13 -38.24 21.10 -25.90
CA LEU A 13 -37.27 21.81 -26.72
C LEU A 13 -37.57 21.55 -28.20
N PRO A 14 -37.58 22.58 -29.11
CA PRO A 14 -38.02 22.43 -30.47
C PRO A 14 -36.92 21.90 -31.40
N ARG A 15 -37.31 20.92 -32.22
CA ARG A 15 -36.60 20.57 -33.47
C ARG A 15 -36.91 21.66 -34.50
N ASN A 16 -35.88 22.25 -35.11
CA ASN A 16 -35.87 22.71 -36.51
C ASN A 16 -34.50 23.24 -36.90
N PHE A 17 -33.78 22.54 -37.73
CA PHE A 17 -32.89 23.14 -38.72
C PHE A 17 -33.14 22.46 -40.06
N ALA A 18 -33.76 23.24 -40.94
CA ALA A 18 -34.07 22.88 -42.30
C ALA A 18 -32.86 23.12 -43.22
N HIS A 19 -32.74 22.26 -44.19
CA HIS A 19 -31.85 22.35 -45.34
C HIS A 19 -31.93 23.68 -46.08
N ASN A 20 -30.80 24.26 -46.45
CA ASN A 20 -30.68 25.11 -47.64
C ASN A 20 -29.49 24.68 -48.47
N SER A 21 -29.81 24.11 -49.62
CA SER A 21 -28.92 23.82 -50.74
C SER A 21 -28.74 25.06 -51.60
N THR A 22 -27.51 25.48 -51.86
CA THR A 22 -27.15 26.23 -53.08
C THR A 22 -25.77 25.82 -53.52
N ALA A 23 -25.72 25.18 -54.71
CA ALA A 23 -24.51 24.89 -55.46
C ALA A 23 -24.06 26.13 -56.27
N PRO A 24 -22.78 26.31 -56.46
CA PRO A 24 -22.29 27.06 -57.64
C PRO A 24 -21.44 26.17 -58.56
N HIS A 25 -21.55 26.52 -59.81
CA HIS A 25 -21.07 26.01 -61.05
C HIS A 25 -19.65 25.39 -61.10
N ALA A 26 -19.57 24.30 -61.84
CA ALA A 26 -18.37 23.63 -62.30
C ALA A 26 -17.50 24.48 -63.24
N SER A 27 -16.21 24.57 -62.90
CA SER A 27 -15.16 24.90 -63.89
C SER A 27 -14.32 23.65 -64.13
N ARG A 28 -14.24 23.23 -65.39
CA ARG A 28 -13.44 22.12 -65.88
C ARG A 28 -11.95 22.37 -65.63
N ALA A 29 -11.30 21.61 -64.74
CA ALA A 29 -9.86 21.48 -64.65
C ALA A 29 -9.45 20.07 -65.17
N LYS A 30 -8.41 20.02 -66.00
CA LYS A 30 -7.86 18.81 -66.62
C LYS A 30 -7.35 17.83 -65.56
N PRO A 31 -7.37 16.50 -65.80
CA PRO A 31 -6.92 15.51 -64.83
C PRO A 31 -5.39 15.58 -64.70
N ALA A 32 -4.90 15.94 -63.52
CA ALA A 32 -3.53 15.69 -63.13
C ALA A 32 -3.37 14.19 -62.84
N GLN A 33 -2.50 13.53 -63.56
CA GLN A 33 -2.08 12.15 -63.29
C GLN A 33 -1.39 12.11 -61.90
N SER A 34 -2.12 11.73 -60.84
CA SER A 34 -1.53 11.35 -59.57
C SER A 34 -0.89 9.96 -59.75
N ARG A 35 0.42 9.93 -59.89
CA ARG A 35 1.20 8.72 -59.57
C ARG A 35 1.04 8.44 -58.11
N ILE A 36 0.10 7.57 -57.76
CA ILE A 36 -0.08 7.02 -56.41
C ILE A 36 1.23 6.28 -56.07
N LYS A 37 1.90 6.71 -55.02
CA LYS A 37 3.08 6.04 -54.46
C LYS A 37 2.66 4.72 -53.80
N THR A 38 2.42 3.69 -54.59
CA THR A 38 2.07 2.34 -54.14
C THR A 38 3.23 1.61 -53.42
N HIS A 39 4.45 2.11 -53.52
CA HIS A 39 5.60 1.48 -52.86
C HIS A 39 5.84 1.86 -51.40
N GLN A 40 5.30 2.96 -50.91
CA GLN A 40 5.46 3.35 -49.51
C GLN A 40 4.44 2.66 -48.56
N VAL A 41 3.25 2.35 -49.04
CA VAL A 41 2.21 1.66 -48.23
C VAL A 41 2.56 0.20 -48.00
N SER A 42 3.17 -0.48 -48.98
CA SER A 42 3.53 -1.91 -48.84
C SER A 42 4.74 -2.14 -47.89
N SER A 43 5.71 -1.21 -47.85
CA SER A 43 6.86 -1.31 -46.94
C SER A 43 6.46 -1.07 -45.49
N THR A 44 5.58 -0.11 -45.25
CA THR A 44 5.08 0.18 -43.88
C THR A 44 4.27 -0.99 -43.30
N PHE A 45 3.36 -1.57 -44.09
CA PHE A 45 2.61 -2.77 -43.68
C PHE A 45 3.50 -3.99 -43.44
N TYR A 46 4.56 -4.15 -44.23
CA TYR A 46 5.51 -5.25 -44.08
C TYR A 46 6.38 -5.07 -42.82
N GLU A 47 6.83 -3.85 -42.53
CA GLU A 47 7.60 -3.52 -41.32
C GLU A 47 6.75 -3.62 -40.07
N GLU A 48 5.51 -3.13 -40.08
CA GLU A 48 4.56 -3.29 -38.98
C GLU A 48 4.25 -4.76 -38.70
N SER A 49 4.02 -5.57 -39.74
CA SER A 49 3.80 -7.00 -39.62
C SER A 49 5.01 -7.74 -39.02
N LYS A 50 6.23 -7.39 -39.47
CA LYS A 50 7.47 -7.97 -38.95
C LYS A 50 7.70 -7.61 -37.48
N MET A 51 7.48 -6.36 -37.12
CA MET A 51 7.58 -5.88 -35.74
C MET A 51 6.56 -6.57 -34.83
N SER A 52 5.34 -6.79 -35.30
CA SER A 52 4.29 -7.53 -34.55
C SER A 52 4.71 -8.98 -34.27
N VAL A 53 5.31 -9.67 -35.27
CA VAL A 53 5.80 -11.04 -35.09
C VAL A 53 6.99 -11.10 -34.12
N GLU A 54 7.92 -10.15 -34.20
CA GLU A 54 9.04 -10.07 -33.26
C GLU A 54 8.57 -9.82 -31.81
N LEU A 55 7.61 -8.93 -31.59
CA LEU A 55 7.01 -8.66 -30.29
C LEU A 55 6.30 -9.90 -29.73
N PHE A 56 5.58 -10.65 -30.56
CA PHE A 56 4.91 -11.87 -30.14
C PHE A 56 5.91 -12.98 -29.78
N ASN A 57 6.98 -13.14 -30.56
CA ASN A 57 8.05 -14.09 -30.25
C ASN A 57 8.78 -13.73 -28.96
N ARG A 58 9.02 -12.43 -28.71
CA ARG A 58 9.59 -11.94 -27.47
C ARG A 58 8.65 -12.18 -26.29
N TYR A 59 7.33 -11.94 -26.44
CA TYR A 59 6.32 -12.26 -25.45
C TYR A 59 6.36 -13.75 -25.06
N ARG A 60 6.33 -14.66 -26.04
CA ARG A 60 6.43 -16.11 -25.78
C ARG A 60 7.74 -16.52 -25.09
N LYS A 61 8.85 -15.88 -25.43
CA LYS A 61 10.17 -16.17 -24.85
C LYS A 61 10.27 -15.74 -23.37
N TYR A 62 9.63 -14.63 -23.01
CA TYR A 62 9.81 -13.96 -21.73
C TYR A 62 8.54 -13.92 -20.86
N LEU A 63 7.58 -14.78 -21.15
CA LEU A 63 6.41 -15.00 -20.33
C LEU A 63 6.71 -16.11 -19.29
N CYS A 64 6.71 -15.75 -18.02
CA CYS A 64 6.78 -16.70 -16.90
C CYS A 64 5.36 -17.03 -16.45
N VAL A 65 4.99 -18.31 -16.43
CA VAL A 65 3.62 -18.76 -16.06
C VAL A 65 3.69 -19.63 -14.81
N CYS A 66 2.84 -19.32 -13.84
CA CYS A 66 2.62 -20.07 -12.60
C CYS A 66 1.16 -20.56 -12.62
N GLU A 67 0.94 -21.72 -13.27
CA GLU A 67 -0.42 -22.21 -13.59
C GLU A 67 -1.27 -22.48 -12.36
N ASP A 68 -0.69 -23.05 -11.31
CA ASP A 68 -1.39 -23.46 -10.09
C ASP A 68 -1.87 -22.29 -9.21
N ILE A 69 -1.38 -21.08 -9.47
CA ILE A 69 -1.84 -19.84 -8.83
C ILE A 69 -2.49 -18.86 -9.82
N ASP A 70 -2.76 -19.28 -11.04
CA ASP A 70 -3.34 -18.43 -12.10
C ASP A 70 -2.61 -17.08 -12.25
N LEU A 71 -1.27 -17.07 -12.16
CA LEU A 71 -0.44 -15.89 -12.25
C LEU A 71 0.58 -16.03 -13.38
N SER A 72 0.76 -14.97 -14.16
CA SER A 72 1.88 -14.88 -15.08
C SER A 72 2.56 -13.52 -15.02
N LEU A 73 3.85 -13.50 -15.36
CA LEU A 73 4.66 -12.30 -15.49
C LEU A 73 5.22 -12.19 -16.90
N ASP A 74 4.86 -11.12 -17.61
CA ASP A 74 5.40 -10.76 -18.91
C ASP A 74 6.41 -9.62 -18.75
N ILE A 75 7.68 -9.88 -19.09
CA ILE A 75 8.76 -8.91 -19.10
C ILE A 75 9.21 -8.53 -20.52
N SER A 76 8.46 -8.94 -21.54
CA SER A 76 8.85 -8.78 -22.95
C SER A 76 8.97 -7.33 -23.42
N ARG A 77 8.31 -6.38 -22.72
CA ARG A 77 8.37 -4.94 -23.03
C ARG A 77 9.49 -4.19 -22.28
N MET A 78 10.32 -4.90 -21.49
CA MET A 78 11.60 -4.39 -20.99
C MET A 78 12.65 -4.55 -22.07
N LYS A 79 13.57 -3.60 -22.22
CA LYS A 79 14.48 -3.51 -23.40
C LYS A 79 15.85 -4.14 -23.19
N PHE A 80 15.99 -5.02 -22.19
CA PHE A 80 17.23 -5.75 -21.97
C PHE A 80 17.62 -6.59 -23.20
N ASP A 81 18.92 -6.77 -23.40
CA ASP A 81 19.48 -7.61 -24.47
C ASP A 81 19.56 -9.09 -24.05
N ASP A 82 19.84 -9.97 -25.00
CA ASP A 82 19.91 -11.41 -24.78
C ASP A 82 21.06 -11.83 -23.83
N ASN A 83 22.08 -10.98 -23.63
CA ASN A 83 23.22 -11.26 -22.75
C ASN A 83 22.95 -10.83 -21.30
N PHE A 84 21.90 -10.05 -21.03
CA PHE A 84 21.61 -9.50 -19.72
C PHE A 84 21.55 -10.58 -18.63
N PHE A 85 20.77 -11.65 -18.83
CA PHE A 85 20.66 -12.73 -17.86
C PHE A 85 21.98 -13.48 -17.63
N ALA A 86 22.76 -13.66 -18.69
CA ALA A 86 24.08 -14.29 -18.56
C ALA A 86 25.04 -13.40 -17.75
N SER A 87 25.00 -12.08 -17.94
CA SER A 87 25.82 -11.13 -17.18
C SER A 87 25.47 -11.07 -15.69
N MET A 88 24.21 -11.39 -15.33
CA MET A 88 23.70 -11.39 -13.95
C MET A 88 23.89 -12.75 -13.21
N SER A 89 24.51 -13.75 -13.85
CA SER A 89 24.55 -15.12 -13.30
C SER A 89 25.15 -15.23 -11.90
N ALA A 90 26.19 -14.45 -11.59
CA ALA A 90 26.81 -14.40 -10.28
C ALA A 90 25.88 -13.79 -9.22
N GLN A 91 25.16 -12.72 -9.57
CA GLN A 91 24.18 -12.06 -8.71
C GLN A 91 23.00 -12.97 -8.41
N PHE A 92 22.49 -13.70 -9.41
CA PHE A 92 21.44 -14.69 -9.22
C PHE A 92 21.86 -15.80 -8.26
N SER A 93 23.04 -16.39 -8.45
CA SER A 93 23.55 -17.44 -7.57
C SER A 93 23.66 -16.94 -6.12
N ARG A 94 24.25 -15.76 -5.94
CA ARG A 94 24.38 -15.13 -4.61
C ARG A 94 23.00 -14.92 -3.97
N ALA A 95 22.04 -14.36 -4.69
CA ALA A 95 20.72 -14.07 -4.16
C ALA A 95 19.96 -15.34 -3.74
N PHE A 96 20.06 -16.43 -4.51
CA PHE A 96 19.50 -17.72 -4.12
C PHE A 96 20.16 -18.28 -2.85
N ASP A 97 21.48 -18.17 -2.74
CA ASP A 97 22.22 -18.71 -1.61
C ASP A 97 21.99 -17.89 -0.32
N GLU A 98 21.90 -16.57 -0.43
CA GLU A 98 21.55 -15.68 0.68
C GLU A 98 20.12 -15.94 1.14
N MET A 99 19.17 -16.08 0.23
CA MET A 99 17.78 -16.39 0.56
C MET A 99 17.64 -17.75 1.23
N ALA A 100 18.34 -18.78 0.74
CA ALA A 100 18.33 -20.10 1.38
C ALA A 100 18.90 -20.05 2.81
N LYS A 101 19.96 -19.27 3.06
CA LYS A 101 20.51 -19.06 4.42
C LYS A 101 19.53 -18.33 5.31
N LEU A 102 18.85 -17.30 4.78
CA LEU A 102 17.83 -16.54 5.50
C LEU A 102 16.68 -17.47 5.93
N GLU A 103 16.12 -18.24 5.01
CA GLU A 103 15.04 -19.19 5.29
C GLU A 103 15.45 -20.27 6.29
N ALA A 104 16.70 -20.69 6.26
CA ALA A 104 17.30 -21.61 7.26
C ALA A 104 17.53 -20.96 8.64
N GLY A 105 17.16 -19.68 8.83
CA GLY A 105 17.22 -18.99 10.12
C GLY A 105 18.54 -18.28 10.42
N ALA A 106 19.37 -18.00 9.41
CA ALA A 106 20.54 -17.14 9.60
C ALA A 106 20.12 -15.70 10.01
N ILE A 107 21.02 -15.00 10.69
CA ILE A 107 20.85 -13.58 10.99
C ILE A 107 20.95 -12.79 9.68
N ALA A 108 19.80 -12.38 9.13
CA ALA A 108 19.71 -11.61 7.88
C ALA A 108 19.47 -10.11 8.11
N ASN A 109 19.25 -9.71 9.35
CA ASN A 109 19.23 -8.31 9.77
C ASN A 109 20.36 -8.08 10.78
N PRO A 110 21.61 -7.87 10.31
CA PRO A 110 22.77 -7.74 11.20
C PRO A 110 22.73 -6.48 12.08
N ASP A 111 22.14 -5.39 11.60
CA ASP A 111 22.05 -4.12 12.34
C ASP A 111 21.24 -4.25 13.65
N GLU A 112 20.25 -5.14 13.69
CA GLU A 112 19.42 -5.41 14.86
C GLU A 112 19.69 -6.80 15.47
N ASN A 113 20.65 -7.55 14.93
CA ASN A 113 20.98 -8.92 15.30
C ASN A 113 19.75 -9.85 15.31
N ARG A 114 18.93 -9.81 14.24
CA ARG A 114 17.65 -10.53 14.15
C ARG A 114 17.60 -11.49 12.97
N ARG A 115 16.88 -12.59 13.19
CA ARG A 115 16.38 -13.43 12.10
C ARG A 115 15.30 -12.71 11.32
N VAL A 116 15.06 -13.15 10.08
CA VAL A 116 14.00 -12.65 9.20
C VAL A 116 13.13 -13.84 8.79
N GLY A 117 11.93 -13.90 9.35
CA GLY A 117 11.11 -15.11 9.29
C GLY A 117 9.71 -14.93 8.68
N HIS A 118 9.42 -13.79 8.04
CA HIS A 118 8.12 -13.62 7.40
C HIS A 118 7.83 -14.68 6.33
N TYR A 119 8.84 -15.26 5.71
CA TYR A 119 8.72 -16.41 4.80
C TYR A 119 8.15 -17.66 5.47
N TRP A 120 8.42 -17.89 6.77
CA TRP A 120 7.90 -19.02 7.54
C TRP A 120 6.40 -18.88 7.82
N LEU A 121 5.86 -17.66 7.85
CA LEU A 121 4.44 -17.40 8.12
C LEU A 121 3.50 -18.08 7.12
N ARG A 122 3.90 -18.20 5.85
CA ARG A 122 3.10 -18.83 4.81
C ARG A 122 3.34 -20.32 4.67
N ASN A 123 4.54 -20.77 5.03
CA ASN A 123 4.92 -22.18 5.06
C ASN A 123 5.68 -22.51 6.36
N PRO A 124 4.99 -22.84 7.46
CA PRO A 124 5.65 -23.14 8.74
C PRO A 124 6.62 -24.32 8.68
N SER A 125 6.50 -25.21 7.67
CA SER A 125 7.39 -26.38 7.54
C SER A 125 8.85 -26.04 7.28
N ILE A 126 9.14 -24.84 6.72
CA ILE A 126 10.50 -24.34 6.46
C ILE A 126 11.09 -23.56 7.66
N ALA A 127 10.33 -23.39 8.74
CA ALA A 127 10.84 -22.72 9.94
C ALA A 127 12.05 -23.46 10.50
N PRO A 128 13.07 -22.72 11.00
CA PRO A 128 14.36 -23.31 11.39
C PRO A 128 14.28 -24.25 12.60
N ASP A 129 13.27 -24.12 13.42
CA ASP A 129 13.04 -24.97 14.58
C ASP A 129 11.56 -25.31 14.79
N ALA A 130 11.30 -26.39 15.54
CA ALA A 130 9.95 -26.91 15.78
C ALA A 130 9.11 -25.99 16.66
N GLU A 131 9.72 -25.13 17.48
CA GLU A 131 9.01 -24.22 18.36
C GLU A 131 8.38 -23.08 17.53
N ILE A 132 9.15 -22.43 16.66
CA ILE A 132 8.65 -21.41 15.74
C ILE A 132 7.54 -21.97 14.86
N ARG A 133 7.71 -23.18 14.31
CA ARG A 133 6.66 -23.85 13.53
C ARG A 133 5.37 -23.95 14.31
N ARG A 134 5.44 -24.55 15.50
CA ARG A 134 4.27 -24.73 16.37
C ARG A 134 3.61 -23.40 16.73
N GLU A 135 4.39 -22.39 17.09
CA GLU A 135 3.84 -21.05 17.41
C GLU A 135 3.07 -20.45 16.24
N ILE A 136 3.59 -20.54 15.00
CA ILE A 136 2.89 -20.02 13.81
C ILE A 136 1.57 -20.77 13.60
N GLU A 137 1.60 -22.10 13.67
CA GLU A 137 0.42 -22.95 13.49
C GLU A 137 -0.64 -22.68 14.57
N GLU A 138 -0.22 -22.62 15.84
CA GLU A 138 -1.10 -22.31 16.98
C GLU A 138 -1.74 -20.91 16.86
N VAL A 139 -0.97 -19.89 16.48
CA VAL A 139 -1.51 -18.54 16.31
C VAL A 139 -2.52 -18.49 15.18
N ARG A 140 -2.25 -19.13 14.04
CA ARG A 140 -3.20 -19.21 12.93
C ARG A 140 -4.51 -19.90 13.36
N GLU A 141 -4.43 -21.01 14.06
CA GLU A 141 -5.61 -21.71 14.58
C GLU A 141 -6.37 -20.89 15.64
N ASN A 142 -5.65 -20.17 16.50
CA ASN A 142 -6.27 -19.29 17.49
C ASN A 142 -6.98 -18.11 16.85
N VAL A 143 -6.44 -17.51 15.78
CA VAL A 143 -7.10 -16.47 14.98
C VAL A 143 -8.42 -17.01 14.41
N LYS A 144 -8.40 -18.19 13.77
CA LYS A 144 -9.62 -18.82 13.22
C LYS A 144 -10.65 -19.11 14.30
N LYS A 145 -10.24 -19.68 15.42
CA LYS A 145 -11.13 -19.97 16.56
C LYS A 145 -11.74 -18.71 17.15
N PHE A 146 -10.94 -17.65 17.27
CA PHE A 146 -11.42 -16.37 17.79
C PHE A 146 -12.45 -15.75 16.84
N ALA A 147 -12.15 -15.63 15.54
CA ALA A 147 -13.08 -15.12 14.55
C ALA A 147 -14.37 -15.93 14.50
N LYS A 148 -14.29 -17.27 14.54
CA LYS A 148 -15.47 -18.14 14.59
C LYS A 148 -16.34 -17.84 15.80
N ARG A 149 -15.77 -17.70 17.01
CA ARG A 149 -16.53 -17.38 18.23
C ARG A 149 -17.23 -16.02 18.13
N VAL A 150 -16.60 -15.03 17.50
CA VAL A 150 -17.22 -13.71 17.21
C VAL A 150 -18.39 -13.88 16.26
N HIS A 151 -18.21 -14.57 15.15
CA HIS A 151 -19.24 -14.73 14.11
C HIS A 151 -20.43 -15.58 14.58
N THR A 152 -20.19 -16.66 15.33
CA THR A 152 -21.28 -17.48 15.89
C THR A 152 -22.03 -16.76 17.03
N GLY A 153 -21.39 -15.80 17.68
CA GLY A 153 -21.91 -15.14 18.87
C GLY A 153 -21.65 -15.92 20.16
N ASP A 154 -20.67 -16.85 20.15
CA ASP A 154 -20.14 -17.47 21.37
C ASP A 154 -19.28 -16.47 22.15
N LEU A 155 -18.73 -15.49 21.47
CA LEU A 155 -18.14 -14.28 22.04
C LEU A 155 -18.98 -13.08 21.60
N ARG A 156 -19.52 -12.36 22.56
CA ARG A 156 -20.45 -11.24 22.34
C ARG A 156 -19.90 -9.94 22.92
N ALA A 157 -20.44 -8.84 22.40
CA ALA A 157 -20.26 -7.52 22.98
C ALA A 157 -20.86 -7.47 24.42
N PRO A 158 -20.44 -6.52 25.26
CA PRO A 158 -20.92 -6.41 26.64
C PRO A 158 -22.44 -6.26 26.78
N ASN A 159 -23.11 -5.73 25.76
CA ASN A 159 -24.58 -5.64 25.70
C ASN A 159 -25.29 -6.97 25.38
N GLY A 160 -24.53 -8.05 25.14
CA GLY A 160 -25.04 -9.38 24.77
C GLY A 160 -25.32 -9.59 23.29
N GLU A 161 -25.11 -8.59 22.43
CA GLU A 161 -25.26 -8.68 20.97
C GLU A 161 -23.98 -9.21 20.29
N LYS A 162 -24.08 -9.58 19.01
CA LYS A 162 -22.90 -9.93 18.21
C LYS A 162 -22.12 -8.68 17.85
N TYR A 163 -20.81 -8.80 17.78
CA TYR A 163 -19.98 -7.75 17.20
C TYR A 163 -20.30 -7.56 15.71
N THR A 164 -20.43 -6.30 15.27
CA THR A 164 -20.77 -5.91 13.88
C THR A 164 -19.72 -5.02 13.24
N ASP A 165 -18.98 -4.30 14.04
CA ASP A 165 -17.96 -3.35 13.61
C ASP A 165 -16.60 -3.70 14.23
N LEU A 166 -15.55 -3.54 13.44
CA LEU A 166 -14.17 -3.76 13.83
C LEU A 166 -13.37 -2.48 13.61
N LEU A 167 -12.79 -1.93 14.68
CA LEU A 167 -11.84 -0.83 14.59
C LEU A 167 -10.42 -1.37 14.76
N VAL A 168 -9.58 -1.17 13.76
CA VAL A 168 -8.15 -1.52 13.79
C VAL A 168 -7.34 -0.25 14.02
N ILE A 169 -6.57 -0.22 15.13
CA ILE A 169 -5.71 0.91 15.50
C ILE A 169 -4.25 0.47 15.34
N GLY A 170 -3.55 1.04 14.37
CA GLY A 170 -2.15 0.71 14.05
C GLY A 170 -1.57 1.70 13.06
N ILE A 171 -0.26 1.70 12.87
CA ILE A 171 0.41 2.57 11.88
C ILE A 171 1.46 1.78 11.10
N GLY A 172 1.79 2.22 9.90
CA GLY A 172 2.75 1.58 9.02
C GLY A 172 2.35 0.14 8.72
N GLY A 173 3.22 -0.85 8.98
CA GLY A 173 2.92 -2.26 8.75
C GLY A 173 1.75 -2.81 9.57
N SER A 174 1.38 -2.15 10.67
CA SER A 174 0.19 -2.51 11.45
C SER A 174 -1.12 -1.98 10.85
N ALA A 175 -1.06 -1.21 9.75
CA ALA A 175 -2.22 -0.64 9.07
C ALA A 175 -2.22 -0.87 7.56
N LEU A 176 -1.13 -0.57 6.84
CA LEU A 176 -1.13 -0.49 5.38
C LEU A 176 -1.45 -1.83 4.69
N GLY A 177 -0.82 -2.92 5.14
CA GLY A 177 -1.14 -4.26 4.65
C GLY A 177 -2.56 -4.70 5.02
N PRO A 178 -2.98 -4.63 6.29
CA PRO A 178 -4.36 -4.91 6.71
C PRO A 178 -5.41 -4.08 5.97
N GLN A 179 -5.20 -2.78 5.75
CA GLN A 179 -6.10 -1.91 4.96
C GLN A 179 -6.25 -2.39 3.51
N TRP A 180 -5.11 -2.72 2.89
CA TRP A 180 -5.14 -3.23 1.51
C TRP A 180 -5.88 -4.56 1.42
N ILE A 181 -5.58 -5.53 2.29
CA ILE A 181 -6.26 -6.83 2.33
C ILE A 181 -7.77 -6.64 2.54
N ALA A 182 -8.16 -5.85 3.54
CA ALA A 182 -9.54 -5.57 3.85
C ALA A 182 -10.27 -4.93 2.66
N SER A 183 -9.69 -3.89 2.05
CA SER A 183 -10.27 -3.20 0.89
C SER A 183 -10.35 -4.09 -0.35
N ALA A 184 -9.30 -4.85 -0.66
CA ALA A 184 -9.24 -5.71 -1.85
C ALA A 184 -10.23 -6.87 -1.79
N LEU A 185 -10.51 -7.39 -0.61
CA LEU A 185 -11.35 -8.58 -0.41
C LEU A 185 -12.73 -8.25 0.14
N SER A 186 -13.04 -6.97 0.39
CA SER A 186 -14.36 -6.53 0.86
C SER A 186 -15.47 -6.96 -0.09
N THR A 187 -16.59 -7.36 0.50
CA THR A 187 -17.83 -7.75 -0.17
C THR A 187 -19.04 -7.21 0.59
N GLN A 188 -20.23 -7.34 -0.01
CA GLN A 188 -21.48 -7.00 0.68
C GLN A 188 -21.83 -7.97 1.82
N ASN A 189 -21.15 -9.12 1.88
CA ASN A 189 -21.38 -10.18 2.87
C ASN A 189 -20.29 -10.22 3.94
N ASP A 190 -19.51 -9.14 4.10
CA ASP A 190 -18.51 -9.07 5.14
C ASP A 190 -19.14 -9.29 6.52
N ALA A 191 -18.54 -10.17 7.33
CA ALA A 191 -19.09 -10.54 8.64
C ALA A 191 -19.02 -9.37 9.64
N MET A 192 -18.03 -8.50 9.50
CA MET A 192 -17.87 -7.26 10.25
C MET A 192 -17.44 -6.12 9.34
N ARG A 193 -17.93 -4.90 9.60
CA ARG A 193 -17.46 -3.68 8.94
C ARG A 193 -16.14 -3.24 9.56
N VAL A 194 -15.12 -3.03 8.72
CA VAL A 194 -13.77 -2.70 9.20
C VAL A 194 -13.48 -1.22 9.05
N HIS A 195 -13.02 -0.61 10.14
CA HIS A 195 -12.57 0.77 10.23
C HIS A 195 -11.10 0.80 10.65
N PHE A 196 -10.37 1.85 10.26
CA PHE A 196 -8.96 1.98 10.57
C PHE A 196 -8.63 3.34 11.16
N LEU A 197 -7.81 3.35 12.22
CA LEU A 197 -7.11 4.52 12.73
C LEU A 197 -5.61 4.30 12.54
N ASP A 198 -5.01 5.02 11.61
CA ASP A 198 -3.60 4.90 11.21
C ASP A 198 -2.82 6.21 11.31
N ASN A 199 -3.39 7.22 11.99
CA ASN A 199 -2.79 8.53 12.18
C ASN A 199 -3.19 9.13 13.54
N THR A 200 -2.55 10.25 13.91
CA THR A 200 -2.83 10.99 15.15
C THR A 200 -3.50 12.35 14.87
N ASP A 201 -4.07 12.54 13.67
CA ASP A 201 -4.87 13.70 13.33
C ASP A 201 -6.22 13.68 14.06
N PRO A 202 -6.54 14.70 14.92
CA PRO A 202 -7.78 14.72 15.68
C PRO A 202 -9.04 14.68 14.82
N GLU A 203 -9.08 15.40 13.69
CA GLU A 203 -10.23 15.40 12.78
C GLU A 203 -10.43 14.03 12.13
N GLY A 204 -9.34 13.37 11.70
CA GLY A 204 -9.41 12.03 11.13
C GLY A 204 -9.85 10.98 12.15
N ILE A 205 -9.42 11.11 13.41
CA ILE A 205 -9.86 10.25 14.51
C ILE A 205 -11.36 10.45 14.76
N GLU A 206 -11.83 11.70 14.90
CA GLU A 206 -13.24 12.01 15.11
C GLU A 206 -14.09 11.51 13.95
N GLN A 207 -13.69 11.78 12.71
CA GLN A 207 -14.39 11.30 11.51
C GLN A 207 -14.55 9.76 11.52
N THR A 208 -13.49 9.03 11.86
CA THR A 208 -13.54 7.57 11.89
C THR A 208 -14.46 7.07 13.01
N LEU A 209 -14.35 7.62 14.21
CA LEU A 209 -15.13 7.17 15.36
C LEU A 209 -16.62 7.51 15.21
N THR A 210 -16.96 8.66 14.67
CA THR A 210 -18.36 9.08 14.42
C THR A 210 -19.01 8.35 13.26
N ALA A 211 -18.21 7.79 12.33
CA ALA A 211 -18.74 6.97 11.24
C ALA A 211 -19.20 5.56 11.71
N ILE A 212 -18.77 5.12 12.89
CA ILE A 212 -19.19 3.83 13.48
C ILE A 212 -20.60 3.96 14.02
N GLN A 213 -21.56 3.28 13.38
CA GLN A 213 -22.98 3.44 13.70
C GLN A 213 -23.42 2.72 14.98
N HIS A 214 -22.74 1.63 15.35
CA HIS A 214 -23.11 0.77 16.48
C HIS A 214 -21.91 0.57 17.41
N LEU A 215 -21.65 1.56 18.27
CA LEU A 215 -20.54 1.55 19.23
C LEU A 215 -20.65 0.43 20.26
N GLU A 216 -21.87 0.03 20.59
CA GLU A 216 -22.16 -1.04 21.55
C GLU A 216 -21.64 -2.39 21.06
N THR A 217 -21.62 -2.61 19.75
CA THR A 217 -21.19 -3.85 19.10
C THR A 217 -19.84 -3.69 18.39
N LEU A 218 -19.06 -2.67 18.76
CA LEU A 218 -17.72 -2.44 18.26
C LEU A 218 -16.71 -3.37 18.95
N LEU A 219 -15.87 -4.05 18.18
CA LEU A 219 -14.64 -4.72 18.63
C LEU A 219 -13.43 -3.85 18.20
N VAL A 220 -12.49 -3.65 19.11
CA VAL A 220 -11.29 -2.82 18.84
C VAL A 220 -10.04 -3.71 18.84
N VAL A 221 -9.25 -3.64 17.77
CA VAL A 221 -7.96 -4.35 17.68
C VAL A 221 -6.83 -3.32 17.66
N VAL A 222 -6.00 -3.33 18.70
CA VAL A 222 -4.85 -2.43 18.85
C VAL A 222 -3.57 -3.18 18.47
N ILE A 223 -2.83 -2.67 17.48
CA ILE A 223 -1.67 -3.34 16.90
C ILE A 223 -0.41 -2.50 17.10
N SER A 224 0.48 -2.93 17.99
CA SER A 224 1.76 -2.27 18.23
C SER A 224 2.80 -3.24 18.78
N LYS A 225 3.88 -3.51 18.01
CA LYS A 225 4.93 -4.45 18.42
C LYS A 225 5.58 -4.08 19.76
N SER A 226 5.99 -2.82 19.93
CA SER A 226 6.61 -2.30 21.15
C SER A 226 5.60 -1.87 22.23
N GLY A 227 4.33 -1.69 21.84
CA GLY A 227 3.31 -1.11 22.72
C GLY A 227 3.54 0.37 23.08
N SER A 228 4.50 1.04 22.43
CA SER A 228 4.89 2.42 22.74
C SER A 228 4.87 3.36 21.54
N THR A 229 4.41 2.88 20.38
CA THR A 229 4.27 3.70 19.17
C THR A 229 3.28 4.84 19.43
N PRO A 230 3.72 6.11 19.32
CA PRO A 230 2.89 7.25 19.74
C PRO A 230 1.54 7.32 19.02
N GLU A 231 1.53 7.10 17.71
CA GLU A 231 0.33 7.20 16.88
C GLU A 231 -0.71 6.16 17.30
N THR A 232 -0.31 4.91 17.47
CA THR A 232 -1.21 3.83 17.93
C THR A 232 -1.69 4.10 19.36
N ARG A 233 -0.80 4.58 20.24
CA ARG A 233 -1.19 4.94 21.62
C ARG A 233 -2.20 6.10 21.63
N ASN A 234 -1.98 7.13 20.83
CA ASN A 234 -2.89 8.27 20.73
C ASN A 234 -4.26 7.85 20.19
N GLY A 235 -4.30 7.06 19.10
CA GLY A 235 -5.54 6.51 18.57
C GLY A 235 -6.29 5.67 19.61
N MET A 236 -5.59 4.82 20.36
CA MET A 236 -6.17 4.01 21.43
C MET A 236 -6.75 4.87 22.56
N LEU A 237 -6.00 5.87 23.06
CA LEU A 237 -6.47 6.75 24.14
C LEU A 237 -7.64 7.64 23.69
N SER A 238 -7.62 8.14 22.46
CA SER A 238 -8.73 8.90 21.88
C SER A 238 -9.98 8.03 21.75
N THR A 239 -9.82 6.77 21.31
CA THR A 239 -10.92 5.79 21.24
C THR A 239 -11.48 5.48 22.62
N ASP A 240 -10.61 5.27 23.64
CA ASP A 240 -11.05 5.05 25.02
C ASP A 240 -11.85 6.24 25.56
N ALA A 241 -11.33 7.47 25.37
CA ALA A 241 -12.04 8.68 25.78
C ALA A 241 -13.40 8.82 25.08
N PHE A 242 -13.47 8.54 23.78
CA PHE A 242 -14.70 8.57 22.99
C PHE A 242 -15.71 7.52 23.48
N LEU A 243 -15.28 6.28 23.70
CA LEU A 243 -16.13 5.21 24.22
C LEU A 243 -16.67 5.55 25.63
N ARG A 244 -15.81 6.05 26.52
CA ARG A 244 -16.23 6.48 27.89
C ARG A 244 -17.27 7.60 27.86
N SER A 245 -17.19 8.54 26.92
CA SER A 245 -18.21 9.60 26.76
C SER A 245 -19.59 9.04 26.37
N HIS A 246 -19.62 7.79 25.84
CA HIS A 246 -20.84 7.04 25.51
C HIS A 246 -21.18 5.95 26.57
N GLY A 247 -20.51 5.96 27.71
CA GLY A 247 -20.73 4.97 28.77
C GLY A 247 -20.17 3.58 28.49
N LEU A 248 -19.22 3.47 27.55
CA LEU A 248 -18.62 2.21 27.13
C LEU A 248 -17.18 2.09 27.61
N ASP A 249 -16.72 0.85 27.83
CA ASP A 249 -15.37 0.53 28.31
C ASP A 249 -14.55 -0.15 27.19
N LEU A 250 -13.37 0.40 26.91
CA LEU A 250 -12.44 -0.15 25.90
C LEU A 250 -11.97 -1.56 26.29
N ALA A 251 -11.60 -1.80 27.55
CA ALA A 251 -11.03 -3.08 27.98
C ALA A 251 -11.96 -4.27 27.68
N GLN A 252 -13.27 -4.07 27.82
CA GLN A 252 -14.30 -5.10 27.59
C GLN A 252 -14.50 -5.47 26.11
N ARG A 253 -13.86 -4.74 25.18
CA ARG A 253 -14.02 -4.90 23.74
C ARG A 253 -12.70 -4.80 22.96
N ALA A 254 -11.58 -4.77 23.66
CA ALA A 254 -10.28 -4.62 23.05
C ALA A 254 -9.54 -5.95 22.91
N VAL A 255 -8.80 -6.06 21.81
CA VAL A 255 -7.86 -7.14 21.50
C VAL A 255 -6.51 -6.51 21.22
N ALA A 256 -5.43 -7.05 21.79
CA ALA A 256 -4.09 -6.59 21.54
C ALA A 256 -3.34 -7.53 20.57
N ILE A 257 -2.65 -6.96 19.57
CA ILE A 257 -1.64 -7.67 18.79
C ILE A 257 -0.31 -7.00 19.09
N THR A 258 0.59 -7.69 19.80
CA THR A 258 1.76 -7.02 20.38
C THR A 258 2.88 -8.00 20.71
N GLY A 259 4.10 -7.49 20.92
CA GLY A 259 5.23 -8.28 21.42
C GLY A 259 5.02 -8.68 22.88
N LYS A 260 5.39 -9.90 23.22
CA LYS A 260 5.32 -10.43 24.60
C LYS A 260 6.10 -9.52 25.56
N GLY A 261 5.48 -9.13 26.67
CA GLY A 261 6.07 -8.25 27.68
C GLY A 261 6.17 -6.77 27.26
N SER A 262 5.63 -6.37 26.12
CA SER A 262 5.53 -4.98 25.70
C SER A 262 4.60 -4.17 26.64
N LYS A 263 4.64 -2.83 26.55
CA LYS A 263 3.73 -1.98 27.33
C LYS A 263 2.25 -2.29 27.06
N LEU A 264 1.91 -2.59 25.81
CA LEU A 264 0.54 -2.96 25.43
C LEU A 264 0.17 -4.35 25.96
N ASP A 265 1.09 -5.32 25.94
CA ASP A 265 0.86 -6.67 26.48
C ASP A 265 0.61 -6.63 27.99
N VAL A 266 1.40 -5.83 28.72
CA VAL A 266 1.23 -5.61 30.17
C VAL A 266 -0.14 -4.96 30.46
N MET A 267 -0.49 -3.88 29.76
CA MET A 267 -1.78 -3.18 29.90
C MET A 267 -2.94 -4.14 29.62
N ALA A 268 -2.95 -4.81 28.48
CA ALA A 268 -4.02 -5.73 28.09
C ALA A 268 -4.18 -6.91 29.07
N THR A 269 -3.07 -7.31 29.73
CA THR A 269 -3.10 -8.35 30.78
C THR A 269 -3.74 -7.83 32.06
N GLN A 270 -3.30 -6.64 32.51
CA GLN A 270 -3.79 -6.04 33.77
C GLN A 270 -5.26 -5.64 33.69
N GLU A 271 -5.69 -5.16 32.54
CA GLU A 271 -7.07 -4.71 32.29
C GLU A 271 -7.99 -5.83 31.80
N ASN A 272 -7.49 -7.07 31.69
CA ASN A 272 -8.24 -8.24 31.22
C ASN A 272 -8.92 -8.03 29.85
N TRP A 273 -8.18 -7.56 28.86
CA TRP A 273 -8.68 -7.40 27.50
C TRP A 273 -9.20 -8.73 26.93
N VAL A 274 -10.12 -8.65 25.97
CA VAL A 274 -10.84 -9.79 25.37
C VAL A 274 -9.91 -10.89 24.83
N ALA A 275 -8.81 -10.51 24.17
CA ALA A 275 -7.79 -11.43 23.70
C ALA A 275 -6.45 -10.72 23.46
N ARG A 276 -5.39 -11.53 23.35
CA ARG A 276 -4.04 -11.06 22.97
C ARG A 276 -3.44 -12.02 21.96
N PHE A 277 -2.78 -11.48 20.91
CA PHE A 277 -2.07 -12.22 19.89
C PHE A 277 -0.61 -11.73 19.78
N PRO A 278 0.35 -12.62 19.52
CA PRO A 278 1.75 -12.25 19.53
C PRO A 278 2.17 -11.53 18.25
N MET A 279 3.15 -10.62 18.39
CA MET A 279 4.02 -10.16 17.32
C MET A 279 5.44 -10.61 17.62
N TRP A 280 6.03 -11.40 16.72
CA TRP A 280 7.38 -11.94 16.91
C TRP A 280 8.47 -10.97 16.48
N ASP A 281 9.64 -11.06 17.10
CA ASP A 281 10.77 -10.20 16.77
C ASP A 281 11.32 -10.43 15.36
N TRP A 282 11.25 -11.67 14.89
CA TRP A 282 11.69 -12.07 13.56
C TRP A 282 10.70 -11.71 12.43
N VAL A 283 9.58 -11.06 12.73
CA VAL A 283 8.67 -10.47 11.73
C VAL A 283 8.83 -8.96 11.70
N GLY A 284 9.19 -8.42 10.54
CA GLY A 284 9.20 -6.98 10.28
C GLY A 284 7.80 -6.40 10.17
N GLY A 285 7.63 -5.10 10.45
CA GLY A 285 6.32 -4.44 10.34
C GLY A 285 5.72 -4.54 8.93
N ARG A 286 6.49 -4.21 7.90
CA ARG A 286 6.08 -4.19 6.49
C ARG A 286 5.96 -5.57 5.83
N THR A 287 6.21 -6.64 6.55
CA THR A 287 6.11 -8.05 6.14
C THR A 287 5.31 -8.85 7.16
N SER A 288 4.35 -8.22 7.84
CA SER A 288 3.55 -8.85 8.91
C SER A 288 2.14 -9.26 8.48
N GLU A 289 1.82 -9.14 7.21
CA GLU A 289 0.48 -9.38 6.65
C GLU A 289 -0.02 -10.80 6.90
N LEU A 290 0.87 -11.79 6.88
CA LEU A 290 0.55 -13.20 7.12
C LEU A 290 0.77 -13.65 8.59
N SER A 291 1.02 -12.69 9.50
CA SER A 291 0.96 -12.89 10.95
C SER A 291 -0.42 -12.52 11.50
N ALA A 292 -0.60 -12.57 12.82
CA ALA A 292 -1.84 -12.09 13.45
C ALA A 292 -2.22 -10.65 13.03
N VAL A 293 -1.23 -9.82 12.66
CA VAL A 293 -1.42 -8.42 12.24
C VAL A 293 -2.39 -8.29 11.05
N GLY A 294 -2.19 -9.08 10.01
CA GLY A 294 -3.11 -9.08 8.85
C GLY A 294 -4.19 -10.14 8.97
N LEU A 295 -3.86 -11.32 9.53
CA LEU A 295 -4.80 -12.45 9.55
C LEU A 295 -5.98 -12.23 10.50
N LEU A 296 -5.81 -11.57 11.66
CA LEU A 296 -6.91 -11.39 12.59
C LEU A 296 -7.98 -10.41 12.06
N PRO A 297 -7.63 -9.21 11.58
CA PRO A 297 -8.62 -8.33 10.95
C PRO A 297 -9.32 -8.99 9.75
N ALA A 298 -8.54 -9.67 8.89
CA ALA A 298 -9.08 -10.37 7.74
C ALA A 298 -10.08 -11.49 8.13
N ALA A 299 -9.73 -12.33 9.11
CA ALA A 299 -10.62 -13.38 9.59
C ALA A 299 -11.89 -12.81 10.22
N LEU A 300 -11.79 -11.71 10.99
CA LEU A 300 -12.95 -11.03 11.59
C LEU A 300 -13.86 -10.40 10.52
N GLN A 301 -13.31 -9.88 9.44
CA GLN A 301 -14.07 -9.41 8.28
C GLN A 301 -14.81 -10.56 7.57
N GLY A 302 -14.35 -11.81 7.73
CA GLY A 302 -14.92 -13.00 7.09
C GLY A 302 -14.10 -13.51 5.90
N ILE A 303 -12.88 -13.00 5.73
CA ILE A 303 -11.95 -13.43 4.67
C ILE A 303 -11.37 -14.80 5.01
N ASP A 304 -11.26 -15.68 4.02
CA ASP A 304 -10.59 -16.97 4.13
C ASP A 304 -9.07 -16.79 4.24
N ILE A 305 -8.56 -16.81 5.47
CA ILE A 305 -7.15 -16.64 5.76
C ILE A 305 -6.31 -17.88 5.40
N ASP A 306 -6.92 -19.06 5.32
CA ASP A 306 -6.22 -20.25 4.86
C ASP A 306 -5.94 -20.16 3.36
N ALA A 307 -6.90 -19.67 2.55
CA ALA A 307 -6.70 -19.38 1.13
C ALA A 307 -5.63 -18.29 0.92
N LEU A 308 -5.61 -17.24 1.76
CA LEU A 308 -4.58 -16.20 1.73
C LEU A 308 -3.18 -16.79 1.94
N CYS A 309 -2.99 -17.57 3.00
CA CYS A 309 -1.71 -18.23 3.29
C CYS A 309 -1.34 -19.26 2.23
N GLN A 310 -2.32 -20.00 1.68
CA GLN A 310 -2.09 -20.98 0.63
C GLN A 310 -1.59 -20.33 -0.65
N GLY A 311 -2.21 -19.22 -1.08
CA GLY A 311 -1.74 -18.47 -2.25
C GLY A 311 -0.30 -18.01 -2.11
N ALA A 312 0.07 -17.51 -0.93
CA ALA A 312 1.43 -17.12 -0.63
C ALA A 312 2.42 -18.29 -0.64
N ALA A 313 2.04 -19.43 -0.06
CA ALA A 313 2.87 -20.63 -0.02
C ALA A 313 3.11 -21.22 -1.42
N LEU A 314 2.08 -21.25 -2.25
CA LEU A 314 2.20 -21.72 -3.64
C LEU A 314 3.07 -20.77 -4.49
N CYS A 315 2.92 -19.45 -4.32
CA CYS A 315 3.81 -18.49 -4.96
C CYS A 315 5.27 -18.70 -4.54
N ASP A 316 5.53 -19.02 -3.27
CA ASP A 316 6.88 -19.34 -2.80
C ASP A 316 7.49 -20.56 -3.46
N ALA A 317 6.71 -21.56 -3.82
CA ALA A 317 7.20 -22.72 -4.57
C ALA A 317 7.80 -22.31 -5.93
N HIS A 318 7.17 -21.35 -6.61
CA HIS A 318 7.70 -20.76 -7.85
C HIS A 318 8.88 -19.84 -7.60
N THR A 319 8.81 -18.99 -6.59
CA THR A 319 9.83 -17.97 -6.33
C THR A 319 11.10 -18.53 -5.68
N ASN A 320 11.09 -19.78 -5.21
CA ASN A 320 12.27 -20.54 -4.75
C ASN A 320 12.92 -21.36 -5.87
N ALA A 321 12.29 -21.45 -7.05
CA ALA A 321 12.87 -22.18 -8.17
C ALA A 321 14.18 -21.52 -8.63
N ARG A 322 15.26 -22.32 -8.77
CA ARG A 322 16.56 -21.84 -9.27
C ARG A 322 16.59 -21.65 -10.80
N ASP A 323 15.58 -22.12 -11.50
CA ASP A 323 15.34 -21.84 -12.91
C ASP A 323 14.77 -20.42 -13.05
N ILE A 324 15.60 -19.47 -13.47
CA ILE A 324 15.25 -18.04 -13.55
C ILE A 324 14.04 -17.82 -14.44
N ALA A 325 13.91 -18.55 -15.55
CA ALA A 325 12.77 -18.39 -16.47
C ALA A 325 11.42 -18.77 -15.84
N LYS A 326 11.45 -19.56 -14.76
CA LYS A 326 10.27 -20.03 -14.00
C LYS A 326 10.11 -19.34 -12.66
N ASN A 327 10.95 -18.36 -12.33
CA ASN A 327 10.94 -17.67 -11.06
C ASN A 327 10.47 -16.21 -11.25
N PRO A 328 9.19 -15.89 -11.04
CA PRO A 328 8.65 -14.57 -11.30
C PRO A 328 9.28 -13.50 -10.40
N ALA A 329 9.61 -13.80 -9.14
CA ALA A 329 10.25 -12.83 -8.25
C ALA A 329 11.69 -12.50 -8.67
N MET A 330 12.44 -13.51 -9.11
CA MET A 330 13.80 -13.30 -9.62
C MET A 330 13.79 -12.49 -10.91
N LEU A 331 12.85 -12.79 -11.82
CA LEU A 331 12.66 -12.01 -13.05
C LEU A 331 12.29 -10.56 -12.75
N MET A 332 11.35 -10.32 -11.81
CA MET A 332 10.99 -8.96 -11.42
C MET A 332 12.19 -8.22 -10.80
N ALA A 333 12.93 -8.85 -9.90
CA ALA A 333 14.13 -8.26 -9.29
C ALA A 333 15.19 -7.92 -10.36
N ALA A 334 15.38 -8.81 -11.35
CA ALA A 334 16.28 -8.58 -12.47
C ALA A 334 15.83 -7.39 -13.33
N MET A 335 14.53 -7.26 -13.59
CA MET A 335 13.99 -6.11 -14.34
C MET A 335 14.08 -4.80 -13.56
N TRP A 336 13.89 -4.83 -12.25
CA TRP A 336 14.13 -3.65 -11.39
C TRP A 336 15.62 -3.25 -11.45
N PHE A 337 16.53 -4.22 -11.36
CA PHE A 337 17.96 -3.97 -11.44
C PHE A 337 18.34 -3.38 -12.81
N TYR A 338 17.83 -3.96 -13.90
CA TYR A 338 18.03 -3.47 -15.26
C TYR A 338 17.51 -2.03 -15.42
N ALA A 339 16.24 -1.79 -15.06
CA ALA A 339 15.60 -0.49 -15.26
C ALA A 339 16.27 0.63 -14.47
N THR A 340 16.85 0.32 -13.30
CA THR A 340 17.38 1.30 -12.36
C THR A 340 18.91 1.37 -12.35
N ASP A 341 19.61 0.61 -13.19
CA ASP A 341 21.07 0.39 -13.15
C ASP A 341 21.55 -0.09 -11.76
N GLY A 342 20.69 -0.77 -11.00
CA GLY A 342 20.96 -1.14 -9.61
C GLY A 342 21.19 0.06 -8.67
N LYS A 343 20.74 1.27 -9.03
CA LYS A 343 20.97 2.54 -8.30
C LYS A 343 19.67 3.34 -8.04
N GLY A 344 18.52 2.76 -8.28
CA GLY A 344 17.24 3.43 -8.05
C GLY A 344 16.99 4.69 -8.88
N ARG A 345 17.58 4.80 -10.07
CA ARG A 345 17.53 6.01 -10.91
C ARG A 345 16.18 6.23 -11.59
N ARG A 346 15.34 5.22 -11.65
CA ARG A 346 14.01 5.26 -12.28
C ARG A 346 12.97 4.77 -11.28
N ASP A 347 11.79 5.35 -11.35
CA ASP A 347 10.68 5.06 -10.45
C ASP A 347 9.88 3.86 -10.95
N LEU A 348 9.33 3.08 -10.04
CA LEU A 348 8.37 2.03 -10.33
C LEU A 348 6.95 2.61 -10.30
N VAL A 349 6.29 2.65 -11.45
CA VAL A 349 4.86 2.98 -11.55
C VAL A 349 4.04 1.70 -11.45
N MET A 350 3.29 1.56 -10.37
CA MET A 350 2.36 0.45 -10.17
C MET A 350 0.98 0.83 -10.71
N LEU A 351 0.52 0.15 -11.75
CA LEU A 351 -0.70 0.52 -12.46
C LEU A 351 -1.66 -0.68 -12.62
N PRO A 352 -2.38 -1.05 -11.55
CA PRO A 352 -3.39 -2.11 -11.61
C PRO A 352 -4.67 -1.59 -12.26
N TYR A 353 -5.24 -2.36 -13.19
CA TYR A 353 -6.54 -2.07 -13.79
C TYR A 353 -7.66 -2.82 -13.07
N LYS A 354 -7.79 -2.51 -11.78
CA LYS A 354 -8.81 -3.08 -10.88
C LYS A 354 -9.00 -2.19 -9.65
N ASP A 355 -10.22 -1.75 -9.40
CA ASP A 355 -10.55 -0.89 -8.24
C ASP A 355 -10.18 -1.53 -6.89
N LYS A 356 -10.36 -2.83 -6.75
CA LYS A 356 -9.95 -3.60 -5.57
C LYS A 356 -8.45 -3.52 -5.23
N LEU A 357 -7.62 -3.12 -6.18
CA LEU A 357 -6.18 -2.95 -5.99
C LEU A 357 -5.75 -1.48 -5.77
N LEU A 358 -6.68 -0.54 -5.53
CA LEU A 358 -6.38 0.88 -5.31
C LEU A 358 -5.31 1.10 -4.22
N LEU A 359 -5.38 0.37 -3.12
CA LEU A 359 -4.44 0.52 -2.00
C LEU A 359 -3.15 -0.31 -2.17
N PHE A 360 -3.00 -1.06 -3.25
CA PHE A 360 -1.84 -1.93 -3.46
C PHE A 360 -0.53 -1.15 -3.57
N SER A 361 -0.50 -0.07 -4.35
CA SER A 361 0.71 0.75 -4.44
C SER A 361 1.08 1.39 -3.10
N ARG A 362 0.09 1.77 -2.27
CA ARG A 362 0.33 2.30 -0.93
C ARG A 362 0.99 1.27 0.00
N TYR A 363 0.55 0.01 -0.06
CA TYR A 363 1.23 -1.09 0.62
C TYR A 363 2.66 -1.28 0.09
N LEU A 364 2.84 -1.29 -1.24
CA LEU A 364 4.15 -1.45 -1.87
C LEU A 364 5.10 -0.28 -1.59
N GLN A 365 4.60 0.95 -1.41
CA GLN A 365 5.43 2.07 -0.96
C GLN A 365 6.16 1.71 0.33
N GLN A 366 5.47 1.13 1.31
CA GLN A 366 6.14 0.70 2.53
C GLN A 366 7.03 -0.51 2.28
N LEU A 367 6.52 -1.57 1.68
CA LEU A 367 7.29 -2.78 1.45
C LEU A 367 8.60 -2.51 0.68
N ILE A 368 8.53 -1.73 -0.40
CA ILE A 368 9.67 -1.50 -1.30
C ILE A 368 10.54 -0.35 -0.80
N MET A 369 9.95 0.85 -0.57
CA MET A 369 10.74 2.04 -0.28
C MET A 369 11.42 1.98 1.08
N GLU A 370 10.73 1.46 2.11
CA GLU A 370 11.32 1.29 3.44
C GLU A 370 12.36 0.17 3.49
N SER A 371 12.20 -0.89 2.67
CA SER A 371 13.19 -1.96 2.56
C SER A 371 14.44 -1.53 1.79
N LEU A 372 14.28 -0.80 0.69
CA LEU A 372 15.37 -0.48 -0.24
C LEU A 372 16.01 0.89 -0.01
N GLY A 373 15.31 1.82 0.67
CA GLY A 373 15.83 3.14 1.02
C GLY A 373 16.93 3.04 2.08
N LYS A 374 18.19 2.89 1.63
CA LYS A 374 19.34 2.70 2.52
C LYS A 374 20.49 3.64 2.17
N ALA A 375 21.06 4.27 3.22
CA ALA A 375 22.23 5.13 3.06
C ALA A 375 23.51 4.32 2.85
N LEU A 376 23.62 3.15 3.50
CA LEU A 376 24.81 2.30 3.51
C LEU A 376 24.48 0.92 2.90
N ASP A 377 25.50 0.29 2.31
CA ASP A 377 25.49 -1.13 1.96
C ASP A 377 25.90 -2.00 3.17
N LEU A 378 25.93 -3.32 2.98
CA LEU A 378 26.33 -4.28 4.03
C LEU A 378 27.79 -4.18 4.44
N ASP A 379 28.64 -3.57 3.63
CA ASP A 379 30.06 -3.31 3.93
C ASP A 379 30.27 -1.94 4.59
N GLY A 380 29.20 -1.14 4.79
CA GLY A 380 29.25 0.19 5.39
C GLY A 380 29.59 1.31 4.41
N ASN A 381 29.66 1.06 3.12
CA ASN A 381 29.89 2.08 2.11
C ASN A 381 28.61 2.91 1.87
N ARG A 382 28.77 4.22 1.64
CA ARG A 382 27.64 5.10 1.33
C ARG A 382 27.18 4.88 -0.10
N VAL A 383 25.96 4.38 -0.25
CA VAL A 383 25.36 4.03 -1.55
C VAL A 383 24.09 4.84 -1.87
N ASN A 384 23.34 5.28 -0.85
CA ASN A 384 22.07 6.02 -0.99
C ASN A 384 21.11 5.32 -1.96
N GLN A 385 20.82 4.04 -1.68
CA GLN A 385 19.92 3.20 -2.46
C GLN A 385 18.45 3.53 -2.20
N GLY A 386 17.59 3.16 -3.16
CA GLY A 386 16.14 3.27 -3.06
C GLY A 386 15.46 2.90 -4.37
N LEU A 387 14.16 2.70 -4.32
CA LEU A 387 13.29 2.53 -5.48
C LEU A 387 11.96 3.19 -5.16
N THR A 388 11.66 4.31 -5.79
CA THR A 388 10.40 5.04 -5.61
C THR A 388 9.25 4.25 -6.22
N VAL A 389 8.12 4.21 -5.52
CA VAL A 389 6.89 3.56 -5.98
C VAL A 389 5.74 4.56 -5.94
N TYR A 390 5.02 4.71 -7.05
CA TYR A 390 3.77 5.45 -7.09
C TYR A 390 2.78 4.82 -8.09
N GLY A 391 1.58 5.35 -8.13
CA GLY A 391 0.47 4.87 -8.95
C GLY A 391 -0.73 4.55 -8.08
N ASN A 392 -1.91 4.45 -8.69
CA ASN A 392 -3.14 4.14 -7.98
C ASN A 392 -3.91 3.04 -8.71
N LYS A 393 -4.65 3.39 -9.78
CA LYS A 393 -5.39 2.42 -10.61
C LYS A 393 -5.66 2.97 -12.01
N GLY A 394 -5.57 2.14 -13.02
CA GLY A 394 -6.20 2.35 -14.34
C GLY A 394 -7.73 2.15 -14.23
N SER A 395 -8.53 2.85 -14.99
CA SER A 395 -8.20 3.89 -15.97
C SER A 395 -8.11 5.30 -15.38
N THR A 396 -8.39 5.46 -14.10
CA THR A 396 -8.39 6.78 -13.42
C THR A 396 -7.06 7.51 -13.62
N ASP A 397 -5.94 6.80 -13.49
CA ASP A 397 -4.60 7.36 -13.63
C ASP A 397 -4.28 7.86 -15.04
N GLN A 398 -5.00 7.38 -16.08
CA GLN A 398 -4.91 7.92 -17.43
C GLN A 398 -5.33 9.40 -17.49
N HIS A 399 -6.26 9.80 -16.62
CA HIS A 399 -6.74 11.17 -16.51
C HIS A 399 -5.98 12.01 -15.47
N ALA A 400 -4.92 11.44 -14.87
CA ALA A 400 -4.10 12.11 -13.85
C ALA A 400 -2.68 12.39 -14.35
N TYR A 401 -1.91 11.36 -14.73
CA TYR A 401 -0.48 11.51 -15.00
C TYR A 401 0.06 10.67 -16.18
N VAL A 402 -0.74 9.84 -16.85
CA VAL A 402 -0.27 9.05 -18.01
C VAL A 402 0.24 9.93 -19.15
N GLN A 403 -0.26 11.19 -19.28
CA GLN A 403 0.30 12.18 -20.18
C GLN A 403 1.83 12.36 -19.96
N GLN A 404 2.26 12.50 -18.70
CA GLN A 404 3.69 12.61 -18.38
C GLN A 404 4.44 11.32 -18.66
N LEU A 405 3.84 10.17 -18.38
CA LEU A 405 4.48 8.88 -18.65
C LEU A 405 4.76 8.71 -20.15
N ARG A 406 3.83 9.12 -21.01
CA ARG A 406 3.99 8.98 -22.45
C ARG A 406 4.95 10.00 -23.05
N ASP A 407 4.73 11.28 -22.77
CA ASP A 407 5.36 12.40 -23.48
C ASP A 407 6.39 13.17 -22.62
N GLY A 408 6.49 12.89 -21.33
CA GLY A 408 7.40 13.54 -20.38
C GLY A 408 8.76 12.84 -20.23
N ILE A 409 9.39 13.07 -19.07
CA ILE A 409 10.71 12.53 -18.74
C ILE A 409 10.66 10.99 -18.64
N ASP A 410 11.64 10.31 -19.24
CA ASP A 410 11.81 8.85 -19.14
C ASP A 410 12.62 8.47 -17.89
N ASN A 411 12.04 8.68 -16.72
CA ASN A 411 12.62 8.36 -15.42
C ASN A 411 11.86 7.28 -14.65
N PHE A 412 11.13 6.42 -15.34
CA PHE A 412 10.28 5.40 -14.75
C PHE A 412 10.25 4.12 -15.59
N PHE A 413 9.67 3.07 -15.02
CA PHE A 413 9.17 1.89 -15.73
C PHE A 413 7.83 1.47 -15.09
N VAL A 414 6.96 0.83 -15.87
CA VAL A 414 5.60 0.50 -15.41
C VAL A 414 5.46 -0.98 -15.11
N THR A 415 4.81 -1.31 -14.00
CA THR A 415 4.25 -2.64 -13.74
C THR A 415 2.74 -2.56 -13.82
N PHE A 416 2.17 -3.09 -14.88
CA PHE A 416 0.73 -3.27 -15.01
C PHE A 416 0.27 -4.50 -14.23
N ILE A 417 -0.97 -4.44 -13.68
CA ILE A 417 -1.67 -5.65 -13.23
C ILE A 417 -2.94 -5.78 -14.06
N ASP A 418 -3.01 -6.88 -14.80
CA ASP A 418 -4.14 -7.30 -15.61
C ASP A 418 -4.95 -8.35 -14.83
N VAL A 419 -6.26 -8.15 -14.71
CA VAL A 419 -7.18 -9.04 -14.00
C VAL A 419 -8.24 -9.54 -14.95
N LEU A 420 -8.22 -10.85 -15.28
CA LEU A 420 -9.01 -11.41 -16.36
C LEU A 420 -10.52 -11.48 -16.06
N GLU A 421 -10.91 -11.73 -14.80
CA GLU A 421 -12.33 -11.86 -14.43
C GLU A 421 -12.86 -10.53 -13.83
N TYR A 422 -14.03 -10.10 -14.26
CA TYR A 422 -14.67 -8.86 -13.75
C TYR A 422 -15.00 -8.94 -12.26
N GLY A 423 -15.47 -10.12 -11.79
CA GLY A 423 -15.95 -10.32 -10.43
C GLY A 423 -17.29 -9.65 -10.12
N ALA A 424 -18.03 -9.24 -11.16
CA ALA A 424 -19.36 -8.64 -11.08
C ALA A 424 -20.17 -9.05 -12.33
N PRO A 425 -21.53 -8.94 -12.31
CA PRO A 425 -22.35 -9.17 -13.49
C PRO A 425 -21.94 -8.22 -14.63
N ALA A 426 -21.82 -8.77 -15.86
CA ALA A 426 -21.58 -7.98 -17.05
C ALA A 426 -22.87 -7.26 -17.48
N ILE A 427 -22.75 -5.95 -17.75
CA ILE A 427 -23.83 -5.12 -18.29
C ILE A 427 -23.31 -4.59 -19.64
N GLU A 428 -24.03 -4.82 -20.72
CA GLU A 428 -23.69 -4.21 -22.02
C GLU A 428 -23.99 -2.71 -22.00
N VAL A 429 -23.01 -1.91 -22.37
CA VAL A 429 -23.12 -0.45 -22.47
C VAL A 429 -23.08 0.02 -23.91
N ASP A 430 -22.53 -0.80 -24.81
CA ASP A 430 -22.54 -0.67 -26.25
C ASP A 430 -22.85 -2.04 -26.88
N ASP A 431 -22.98 -2.14 -28.22
CA ASP A 431 -23.25 -3.42 -28.89
C ASP A 431 -22.19 -4.46 -28.53
N ARG A 432 -22.54 -5.43 -27.71
CA ARG A 432 -21.68 -6.52 -27.20
C ARG A 432 -20.42 -6.06 -26.43
N VAL A 433 -20.41 -4.85 -25.89
CA VAL A 433 -19.28 -4.28 -25.13
C VAL A 433 -19.72 -3.95 -23.72
N THR A 434 -18.95 -4.41 -22.74
CA THR A 434 -19.16 -4.18 -21.31
C THR A 434 -18.18 -3.13 -20.75
N PRO A 435 -18.41 -2.54 -19.57
CA PRO A 435 -17.41 -1.72 -18.87
C PRO A 435 -16.10 -2.47 -18.62
N GLY A 436 -16.15 -3.79 -18.43
CA GLY A 436 -14.96 -4.63 -18.28
C GLY A 436 -14.10 -4.66 -19.55
N ASP A 437 -14.74 -4.77 -20.73
CA ASP A 437 -14.05 -4.75 -22.01
C ASP A 437 -13.36 -3.39 -22.26
N TYR A 438 -14.03 -2.27 -21.86
CA TYR A 438 -13.41 -0.95 -21.87
C TYR A 438 -12.19 -0.88 -20.96
N LEU A 439 -12.29 -1.38 -19.73
CA LEU A 439 -11.18 -1.37 -18.77
C LEU A 439 -9.98 -2.18 -19.30
N HIS A 440 -10.22 -3.37 -19.84
CA HIS A 440 -9.20 -4.20 -20.46
C HIS A 440 -8.61 -3.54 -21.72
N GLY A 441 -9.45 -2.92 -22.57
CA GLY A 441 -9.01 -2.13 -23.71
C GLY A 441 -8.13 -0.94 -23.31
N PHE A 442 -8.47 -0.24 -22.24
CA PHE A 442 -7.65 0.87 -21.70
C PHE A 442 -6.29 0.39 -21.19
N LEU A 443 -6.22 -0.78 -20.51
CA LEU A 443 -4.94 -1.37 -20.11
C LEU A 443 -4.04 -1.61 -21.32
N HIS A 444 -4.53 -2.37 -22.30
CA HIS A 444 -3.74 -2.75 -23.47
C HIS A 444 -3.42 -1.54 -24.36
N GLY A 445 -4.35 -0.60 -24.50
CA GLY A 445 -4.15 0.67 -25.20
C GLY A 445 -3.05 1.52 -24.55
N THR A 446 -3.08 1.68 -23.22
CA THR A 446 -2.03 2.42 -22.47
C THR A 446 -0.68 1.72 -22.61
N ARG A 447 -0.63 0.39 -22.42
CA ARG A 447 0.57 -0.41 -22.58
C ARG A 447 1.17 -0.27 -23.99
N GLN A 448 0.34 -0.26 -25.01
CA GLN A 448 0.78 -0.05 -26.41
C GLN A 448 1.28 1.38 -26.63
N ALA A 449 0.54 2.40 -26.21
CA ALA A 449 0.93 3.81 -26.37
C ALA A 449 2.25 4.15 -25.67
N LEU A 450 2.49 3.55 -24.48
CA LEU A 450 3.78 3.69 -23.78
C LEU A 450 4.91 3.01 -24.56
N ALA A 451 4.68 1.80 -25.09
CA ALA A 451 5.69 1.09 -25.90
C ALA A 451 6.06 1.84 -27.18
N GLU A 452 5.09 2.49 -27.85
CA GLU A 452 5.32 3.36 -29.02
C GLU A 452 6.20 4.56 -28.69
N SER A 453 6.08 5.10 -27.47
CA SER A 453 6.95 6.15 -26.94
C SER A 453 8.23 5.60 -26.30
N ALA A 454 8.57 4.35 -26.59
CA ALA A 454 9.75 3.66 -26.08
C ALA A 454 9.81 3.55 -24.54
N ARG A 455 8.68 3.59 -23.84
CA ARG A 455 8.59 3.39 -22.39
C ARG A 455 8.55 1.91 -22.06
N GLU A 456 9.27 1.53 -21.01
CA GLU A 456 9.42 0.15 -20.58
C GLU A 456 8.32 -0.27 -19.61
N SER A 457 7.84 -1.50 -19.77
CA SER A 457 6.84 -2.04 -18.86
C SER A 457 6.93 -3.55 -18.73
N MET A 458 6.45 -4.05 -17.57
CA MET A 458 6.12 -5.45 -17.35
C MET A 458 4.64 -5.57 -17.00
N THR A 459 4.07 -6.77 -17.14
CA THR A 459 2.68 -7.03 -16.84
C THR A 459 2.56 -8.28 -15.97
N ILE A 460 1.94 -8.14 -14.80
CA ILE A 460 1.47 -9.27 -13.99
C ILE A 460 0.02 -9.53 -14.41
N THR A 461 -0.29 -10.74 -14.86
CA THR A 461 -1.67 -11.14 -15.13
C THR A 461 -2.12 -12.11 -14.06
N VAL A 462 -3.30 -11.88 -13.49
CA VAL A 462 -3.95 -12.76 -12.53
C VAL A 462 -5.38 -13.04 -12.97
N ARG A 463 -5.91 -14.20 -12.61
CA ARG A 463 -7.24 -14.58 -13.05
C ARG A 463 -8.32 -13.69 -12.42
N ARG A 464 -8.29 -13.51 -11.09
CA ARG A 464 -9.27 -12.72 -10.31
C ARG A 464 -8.63 -12.19 -9.03
N ILE A 465 -9.33 -11.29 -8.34
CA ILE A 465 -8.93 -10.82 -7.01
C ILE A 465 -9.74 -11.57 -5.95
N ASP A 466 -9.08 -12.53 -5.33
CA ASP A 466 -9.53 -13.31 -4.18
C ASP A 466 -8.40 -13.47 -3.15
N ALA A 467 -8.69 -14.12 -2.02
CA ALA A 467 -7.72 -14.27 -0.94
C ALA A 467 -6.44 -14.99 -1.40
N ARG A 468 -6.56 -16.01 -2.27
CA ARG A 468 -5.42 -16.74 -2.81
C ARG A 468 -4.52 -15.86 -3.67
N THR A 469 -5.10 -15.04 -4.55
CA THR A 469 -4.37 -14.09 -5.39
C THR A 469 -3.68 -13.01 -4.56
N ILE A 470 -4.35 -12.46 -3.54
CA ILE A 470 -3.75 -11.45 -2.64
C ILE A 470 -2.55 -12.06 -1.89
N GLY A 471 -2.68 -13.29 -1.38
CA GLY A 471 -1.56 -14.02 -0.77
C GLY A 471 -0.38 -14.23 -1.73
N ALA A 472 -0.65 -14.60 -2.98
CA ALA A 472 0.37 -14.77 -4.00
C ALA A 472 1.10 -13.45 -4.32
N LEU A 473 0.37 -12.33 -4.41
CA LEU A 473 0.96 -11.01 -4.65
C LEU A 473 1.84 -10.56 -3.46
N ILE A 474 1.41 -10.79 -2.21
CA ILE A 474 2.24 -10.53 -1.03
C ILE A 474 3.57 -11.29 -1.15
N ALA A 475 3.51 -12.60 -1.37
CA ALA A 475 4.69 -13.45 -1.47
C ALA A 475 5.62 -13.05 -2.63
N LEU A 476 5.05 -12.74 -3.79
CA LEU A 476 5.79 -12.32 -4.99
C LEU A 476 6.62 -11.06 -4.71
N PHE A 477 6.00 -10.02 -4.14
CA PHE A 477 6.69 -8.75 -3.91
C PHE A 477 7.67 -8.82 -2.73
N GLU A 478 7.34 -9.52 -1.65
CA GLU A 478 8.30 -9.74 -0.54
C GLU A 478 9.56 -10.46 -1.02
N ARG A 479 9.39 -11.50 -1.85
CA ARG A 479 10.52 -12.25 -2.41
C ARG A 479 11.32 -11.40 -3.40
N THR A 480 10.66 -10.63 -4.25
CA THR A 480 11.31 -9.70 -5.19
C THR A 480 12.18 -8.68 -4.47
N VAL A 481 11.69 -8.09 -3.38
CA VAL A 481 12.44 -7.16 -2.55
C VAL A 481 13.69 -7.84 -1.96
N GLY A 482 13.56 -9.06 -1.45
CA GLY A 482 14.69 -9.82 -0.91
C GLY A 482 15.78 -10.09 -1.96
N TYR A 483 15.40 -10.52 -3.16
CA TYR A 483 16.35 -10.76 -4.24
C TYR A 483 16.99 -9.46 -4.75
N TYR A 484 16.20 -8.40 -4.95
CA TYR A 484 16.74 -7.12 -5.37
C TYR A 484 17.72 -6.53 -4.35
N ALA A 485 17.41 -6.63 -3.06
CA ALA A 485 18.31 -6.17 -1.99
C ALA A 485 19.66 -6.92 -2.01
N SER A 486 19.63 -8.23 -2.30
CA SER A 486 20.86 -9.01 -2.51
C SER A 486 21.66 -8.51 -3.71
N PHE A 487 21.01 -8.17 -4.84
CA PHE A 487 21.71 -7.65 -6.02
C PHE A 487 22.46 -6.36 -5.73
N ILE A 488 21.88 -5.46 -4.94
CA ILE A 488 22.45 -4.15 -4.60
C ILE A 488 23.18 -4.13 -3.25
N HIS A 489 23.34 -5.30 -2.62
CA HIS A 489 24.13 -5.55 -1.41
C HIS A 489 23.72 -4.71 -0.19
N ILE A 490 22.41 -4.63 0.12
CA ILE A 490 21.90 -3.85 1.25
C ILE A 490 21.11 -4.71 2.25
N ASN A 491 21.01 -4.24 3.50
CA ASN A 491 20.08 -4.78 4.50
C ASN A 491 18.65 -4.26 4.24
N ALA A 492 17.75 -5.11 3.71
CA ALA A 492 16.36 -4.76 3.44
C ALA A 492 15.46 -4.79 4.70
N TYR A 493 15.95 -5.25 5.85
CA TYR A 493 15.10 -5.72 6.95
C TYR A 493 15.10 -4.81 8.19
N HIS A 494 15.84 -3.70 8.17
CA HIS A 494 15.80 -2.65 9.20
C HIS A 494 15.25 -1.32 8.64
N GLN A 495 15.01 -0.33 9.50
CA GLN A 495 14.46 0.98 9.13
C GLN A 495 15.03 2.14 9.99
N PRO A 496 16.33 2.49 9.89
CA PRO A 496 16.96 3.48 10.74
C PRO A 496 16.39 4.90 10.56
N GLY A 497 15.90 5.25 9.36
CA GLY A 497 15.35 6.57 9.06
C GLY A 497 14.08 6.91 9.86
N VAL A 498 13.24 5.92 10.17
CA VAL A 498 12.02 6.12 10.97
C VAL A 498 12.35 6.50 12.41
N GLU A 499 13.38 5.91 13.00
CA GLU A 499 13.81 6.22 14.37
C GLU A 499 14.35 7.64 14.50
N ALA A 500 15.02 8.18 13.47
CA ALA A 500 15.49 9.56 13.45
C ALA A 500 14.32 10.56 13.54
N GLY A 501 13.24 10.32 12.78
CA GLY A 501 12.02 11.15 12.83
C GLY A 501 11.35 11.13 14.22
N LYS A 502 11.23 9.96 14.85
CA LYS A 502 10.66 9.81 16.20
C LYS A 502 11.48 10.57 17.25
N LYS A 503 12.81 10.50 17.19
CA LYS A 503 13.69 11.25 18.10
C LYS A 503 13.53 12.77 17.93
N ALA A 504 13.45 13.25 16.67
CA ALA A 504 13.21 14.66 16.39
C ALA A 504 11.84 15.13 16.92
N ALA A 505 10.77 14.37 16.68
CA ALA A 505 9.44 14.68 17.22
C ALA A 505 9.43 14.73 18.75
N SER A 506 10.11 13.81 19.43
CA SER A 506 10.22 13.83 20.89
C SER A 506 10.94 15.08 21.41
N LYS A 507 11.98 15.57 20.70
CA LYS A 507 12.65 16.85 21.03
C LYS A 507 11.68 18.02 20.94
N ILE A 508 10.90 18.10 19.86
CA ILE A 508 9.90 19.17 19.66
C ILE A 508 8.84 19.17 20.77
N LEU A 509 8.33 17.99 21.15
CA LEU A 509 7.36 17.87 22.25
C LEU A 509 7.96 18.26 23.62
N ALA A 510 9.23 17.96 23.86
CA ALA A 510 9.94 18.42 25.06
C ALA A 510 10.08 19.95 25.09
N ILE A 511 10.40 20.59 23.96
CA ILE A 511 10.39 22.05 23.80
C ILE A 511 9.00 22.62 24.10
N GLN A 512 7.92 22.02 23.56
CA GLN A 512 6.55 22.44 23.84
C GLN A 512 6.23 22.39 25.35
N THR A 513 6.63 21.35 26.04
CA THR A 513 6.44 21.23 27.48
C THR A 513 7.14 22.35 28.25
N ARG A 514 8.43 22.63 27.93
CA ARG A 514 9.19 23.75 28.53
C ARG A 514 8.52 25.11 28.30
N ILE A 515 7.99 25.34 27.09
CA ILE A 515 7.24 26.56 26.76
C ILE A 515 5.99 26.67 27.62
N LEU A 516 5.18 25.62 27.72
CA LEU A 516 3.94 25.61 28.51
C LEU A 516 4.20 25.83 30.00
N ASP A 517 5.31 25.27 30.53
CA ASP A 517 5.73 25.45 31.93
C ASP A 517 6.19 26.87 32.22
N ALA A 518 6.85 27.53 31.24
CA ALA A 518 7.37 28.91 31.37
C ALA A 518 6.32 30.00 31.15
N LEU A 519 5.21 29.68 30.46
CA LEU A 519 4.14 30.65 30.19
C LEU A 519 3.47 31.10 31.47
N SER A 520 3.41 32.42 31.70
CA SER A 520 2.67 33.08 32.77
C SER A 520 1.46 33.84 32.22
N THR A 521 0.68 34.45 33.09
CA THR A 521 -0.40 35.39 32.71
C THR A 521 0.12 36.72 32.15
N THR A 522 1.42 37.02 32.37
CA THR A 522 2.06 38.21 31.77
C THR A 522 2.42 37.91 30.31
N PRO A 523 1.89 38.70 29.35
CA PRO A 523 2.20 38.49 27.94
C PRO A 523 3.72 38.68 27.64
N ALA A 524 4.28 37.75 26.87
CA ALA A 524 5.67 37.81 26.42
C ALA A 524 5.78 37.43 24.93
N THR A 525 6.75 38.02 24.22
CA THR A 525 7.01 37.64 22.81
C THR A 525 7.68 36.28 22.70
N ALA A 526 7.68 35.70 21.50
CA ALA A 526 8.36 34.42 21.24
C ALA A 526 9.86 34.51 21.61
N HIS A 527 10.50 35.62 21.30
CA HIS A 527 11.89 35.89 21.65
C HIS A 527 12.13 35.90 23.18
N GLN A 528 11.25 36.57 23.92
CA GLN A 528 11.35 36.61 25.39
C GLN A 528 11.14 35.22 26.00
N ILE A 529 10.19 34.44 25.46
CA ILE A 529 9.95 33.05 25.91
C ILE A 529 11.14 32.18 25.57
N ALA A 530 11.72 32.28 24.36
CA ALA A 530 12.91 31.55 23.96
C ALA A 530 14.11 31.88 24.88
N THR A 531 14.29 33.17 25.24
CA THR A 531 15.32 33.62 26.16
C THR A 531 15.15 33.01 27.56
N THR A 532 13.94 33.11 28.14
CA THR A 532 13.67 32.62 29.49
C THR A 532 13.69 31.09 29.60
N THR A 533 13.48 30.41 28.51
CA THR A 533 13.51 28.94 28.44
C THR A 533 14.84 28.38 27.94
N ASP A 534 15.85 29.23 27.72
CA ASP A 534 17.17 28.83 27.16
C ASP A 534 17.01 28.04 25.84
N LEU A 535 16.21 28.60 24.91
CA LEU A 535 15.85 28.03 23.61
C LEU A 535 16.08 29.04 22.46
N LEU A 536 17.00 29.99 22.62
CA LEU A 536 17.30 30.99 21.59
C LEU A 536 17.78 30.37 20.28
N ASP A 537 18.54 29.29 20.33
CA ASP A 537 19.01 28.56 19.16
C ASP A 537 17.82 27.82 18.43
N ASP A 538 16.73 27.62 19.13
CA ASP A 538 15.51 26.97 18.61
C ASP A 538 14.33 27.99 18.48
N GLU A 539 14.59 29.33 18.38
CA GLU A 539 13.56 30.38 18.40
C GLU A 539 12.52 30.25 17.31
N GLU A 540 12.89 29.79 16.11
CA GLU A 540 11.91 29.45 15.05
C GLU A 540 10.95 28.36 15.53
N THR A 541 11.47 27.31 16.15
CA THR A 541 10.66 26.21 16.70
C THR A 541 9.72 26.71 17.80
N VAL A 542 10.23 27.55 18.72
CA VAL A 542 9.42 28.19 19.78
C VAL A 542 8.28 28.99 19.18
N THR A 543 8.57 29.84 18.18
CA THR A 543 7.57 30.66 17.47
C THR A 543 6.49 29.80 16.81
N ARG A 544 6.88 28.72 16.13
CA ARG A 544 5.94 27.78 15.48
C ARG A 544 5.04 27.08 16.50
N ILE A 545 5.60 26.61 17.61
CA ILE A 545 4.87 25.96 18.70
C ILE A 545 3.85 26.94 19.32
N LEU A 546 4.27 28.16 19.66
CA LEU A 546 3.38 29.17 20.22
C LEU A 546 2.24 29.53 19.25
N THR A 547 2.55 29.66 17.97
CA THR A 547 1.57 29.87 16.90
C THR A 547 0.53 28.76 16.86
N TYR A 548 0.98 27.51 16.87
CA TYR A 548 0.12 26.33 16.89
C TYR A 548 -0.75 26.26 18.15
N LEU A 549 -0.16 26.50 19.32
CA LEU A 549 -0.90 26.47 20.59
C LEU A 549 -1.98 27.56 20.64
N ALA A 550 -1.67 28.77 20.15
CA ALA A 550 -2.62 29.89 20.09
C ALA A 550 -3.78 29.61 19.11
N ALA A 551 -3.47 29.10 17.92
CA ALA A 551 -4.47 28.72 16.94
C ALA A 551 -5.47 27.66 17.45
N ASN A 552 -5.02 26.80 18.37
CA ASN A 552 -5.84 25.78 19.02
C ASN A 552 -6.41 26.22 20.40
N ALA A 553 -6.42 27.52 20.67
CA ALA A 553 -6.92 28.10 21.92
C ALA A 553 -6.36 27.43 23.20
N ARG A 554 -5.13 26.96 23.15
CA ARG A 554 -4.42 26.37 24.31
C ARG A 554 -3.63 27.41 25.12
N ILE A 555 -3.38 28.57 24.52
CA ILE A 555 -2.75 29.74 25.11
C ILE A 555 -3.40 31.00 24.52
N ASN A 556 -3.28 32.13 25.19
CA ASN A 556 -3.71 33.43 24.65
C ASN A 556 -2.64 34.01 23.72
N ALA A 557 -3.07 34.77 22.71
CA ALA A 557 -2.19 35.57 21.86
C ALA A 557 -2.81 36.98 21.67
N SER A 558 -1.95 38.02 21.60
CA SER A 558 -2.40 39.39 21.41
C SER A 558 -2.91 39.67 19.99
N SER A 559 -2.60 38.80 19.04
CA SER A 559 -3.03 38.92 17.63
C SER A 559 -3.31 37.52 17.09
N ASN A 560 -4.37 37.38 16.30
CA ASN A 560 -4.70 36.16 15.54
C ASN A 560 -3.90 36.03 14.23
N ASN A 561 -3.13 37.06 13.85
CA ASN A 561 -2.27 36.98 12.67
C ASN A 561 -1.06 36.08 12.94
N PRO A 562 -0.92 34.91 12.32
CA PRO A 562 0.20 33.98 12.54
C PRO A 562 1.55 34.53 12.08
N TYR A 563 1.54 35.57 11.27
CA TYR A 563 2.74 36.25 10.71
C TYR A 563 3.10 37.53 11.44
N ASP A 564 2.43 37.86 12.55
CA ASP A 564 2.79 38.94 13.45
C ASP A 564 3.86 38.42 14.44
N PHE A 565 5.14 38.67 14.13
CA PHE A 565 6.26 38.18 14.94
C PHE A 565 6.44 38.94 16.25
N ASP A 566 5.82 40.14 16.39
CA ASP A 566 5.87 40.95 17.61
C ASP A 566 4.70 40.63 18.57
N ARG A 567 3.78 39.73 18.17
CA ARG A 567 2.67 39.33 19.04
C ARG A 567 3.16 38.66 20.32
N THR A 568 2.41 38.87 21.39
CA THR A 568 2.71 38.31 22.68
C THR A 568 1.79 37.12 23.00
N PHE A 569 2.29 36.22 23.85
CA PHE A 569 1.60 35.00 24.27
C PHE A 569 1.55 34.95 25.80
N SER A 570 0.46 34.39 26.35
CA SER A 570 0.31 34.17 27.80
C SER A 570 -0.48 32.89 28.08
N ARG A 571 -0.36 32.41 29.30
CA ARG A 571 -1.22 31.33 29.80
C ARG A 571 -2.69 31.78 29.79
N ILE A 572 -3.63 30.86 29.54
CA ILE A 572 -5.07 31.09 29.68
C ILE A 572 -5.42 31.32 31.14
#